data_a1e04fe27aa28335bafd95d1ca4538a1
#
_entry.id   a1e04fe27aa28335bafd95d1ca4538a1
#
_cell.length_a   1.000
_cell.length_b   1.000
_cell.length_c   1.000
_cell.angle_alpha   90.00
_cell.angle_beta   90.00
_cell.angle_gamma   90.00
#
_symmetry.space_group_name_H-M   'P 1'
#
loop_
_entity.id
_entity.type
_entity.pdbx_description
1 polymer ?
#
loop_
_entity_poly.entity_id
_entity_poly.type
_entity_poly.pdbx_seq_one_letter_code
_entity_poly.pdbx_strand_id
1 'polypeptide(L)'
;MVFIILKLPIYSLRTGLIFKRPIDWTGAVIFTAIFTVAEIIGVKKYIESKTGEKYNKKDYLKHSLITILIAVIVLFTYSTVVYIYNINKEPNRNVLEMSVRQSLIDIANDELKNDGNYIYAEGHKILDFKVKNEEMYVYVVANYGLFDKDNNELNSVDSKKGALTMIYMKDKNNTGIYELKEYKEDEIPDNLKEKANVNYEDTYFKEQLNSYCNRQIV
;
A
#
# COMPACT_ATOMS: atom_id res chain seq x y z
N MET A 1 -0.72 -25.23 21.17
CA MET A 1 -1.98 -24.50 21.13
C MET A 1 -1.78 -22.99 21.05
N VAL A 2 -0.96 -22.35 21.88
CA VAL A 2 -0.56 -20.92 21.82
C VAL A 2 -0.04 -20.52 20.43
N PHE A 3 0.71 -21.39 19.77
CA PHE A 3 1.27 -21.18 18.45
C PHE A 3 0.22 -21.00 17.32
N ILE A 4 -0.92 -21.70 17.45
CA ILE A 4 -2.02 -21.60 16.48
C ILE A 4 -2.80 -20.29 16.68
N ILE A 5 -2.96 -19.85 17.93
CA ILE A 5 -3.68 -18.63 18.28
C ILE A 5 -2.91 -17.37 17.85
N LEU A 6 -1.57 -17.39 17.94
CA LEU A 6 -0.71 -16.31 17.42
C LEU A 6 -0.57 -16.36 15.88
N LYS A 7 -0.72 -17.52 15.26
CA LYS A 7 -0.60 -17.68 13.82
C LYS A 7 -1.77 -17.09 13.06
N LEU A 8 -2.98 -17.16 13.58
CA LEU A 8 -4.20 -16.66 12.94
C LEU A 8 -4.23 -15.13 12.75
N PRO A 9 -3.99 -14.29 13.78
CA PRO A 9 -3.92 -12.85 13.61
C PRO A 9 -2.76 -12.42 12.72
N ILE A 10 -1.59 -13.05 12.84
CA ILE A 10 -0.42 -12.73 12.04
C ILE A 10 -0.63 -13.15 10.57
N TYR A 11 -1.37 -14.21 10.29
CA TYR A 11 -1.72 -14.62 8.92
C TYR A 11 -2.74 -13.68 8.28
N SER A 12 -3.74 -13.24 9.03
CA SER A 12 -4.69 -12.21 8.57
C SER A 12 -4.03 -10.83 8.39
N LEU A 13 -3.03 -10.51 9.21
CA LEU A 13 -2.20 -9.33 9.08
C LEU A 13 -1.23 -9.39 7.88
N ARG A 14 -0.78 -10.58 7.49
CA ARG A 14 0.08 -10.79 6.31
C ARG A 14 -0.68 -10.63 4.98
N THR A 15 -1.93 -11.03 4.94
CA THR A 15 -2.82 -10.84 3.76
C THR A 15 -3.42 -9.44 3.70
N GLY A 16 -3.38 -8.69 4.81
CA GLY A 16 -4.00 -7.38 4.98
C GLY A 16 -3.04 -6.21 5.18
N LEU A 17 -1.88 -6.13 4.51
CA LEU A 17 -1.10 -4.89 4.36
C LEU A 17 -0.32 -4.33 5.56
N ILE A 18 -0.29 -4.93 6.74
CA ILE A 18 0.32 -4.30 7.92
C ILE A 18 1.83 -4.53 8.01
N PHE A 19 2.35 -5.62 7.47
CA PHE A 19 3.78 -5.89 7.49
C PHE A 19 4.35 -6.03 6.09
N LYS A 20 5.02 -4.98 5.59
CA LYS A 20 5.82 -5.01 4.35
C LYS A 20 7.03 -5.96 4.43
N ARG A 21 7.33 -6.54 5.59
CA ARG A 21 8.42 -7.50 5.77
C ARG A 21 7.87 -8.84 6.23
N PRO A 22 8.35 -9.96 5.67
CA PRO A 22 8.01 -11.26 6.20
C PRO A 22 8.46 -11.32 7.67
N ILE A 23 7.53 -11.66 8.56
CA ILE A 23 7.88 -11.88 9.96
C ILE A 23 8.82 -13.08 9.97
N ASP A 24 9.98 -12.90 10.58
CA ASP A 24 10.85 -14.02 10.92
C ASP A 24 10.13 -14.90 11.94
N TRP A 25 9.55 -15.99 11.45
CA TRP A 25 8.82 -16.96 12.24
C TRP A 25 9.68 -17.57 13.33
N THR A 26 10.97 -17.71 13.09
CA THR A 26 11.94 -18.25 14.05
C THR A 26 12.07 -17.29 15.22
N GLY A 27 12.22 -15.99 14.94
CA GLY A 27 12.26 -14.96 15.97
C GLY A 27 10.96 -14.88 16.78
N ALA A 28 9.79 -14.95 16.11
CA ALA A 28 8.49 -14.94 16.79
C ALA A 28 8.28 -16.14 17.70
N VAL A 29 8.75 -17.33 17.30
CA VAL A 29 8.71 -18.56 18.11
C VAL A 29 9.59 -18.43 19.34
N ILE A 30 10.85 -18.01 19.15
CA ILE A 30 11.83 -17.85 20.24
C ILE A 30 11.31 -16.81 21.23
N PHE A 31 10.83 -15.66 20.75
CA PHE A 31 10.29 -14.60 21.60
C PHE A 31 9.08 -15.08 22.41
N THR A 32 8.15 -15.80 21.78
CA THR A 32 6.97 -16.36 22.47
C THR A 32 7.38 -17.38 23.53
N ALA A 33 8.34 -18.24 23.23
CA ALA A 33 8.84 -19.23 24.19
C ALA A 33 9.52 -18.56 25.40
N ILE A 34 10.40 -17.58 25.17
CA ILE A 34 11.07 -16.83 26.23
C ILE A 34 10.06 -16.09 27.10
N PHE A 35 9.09 -15.41 26.48
CA PHE A 35 8.07 -14.66 27.18
C PHE A 35 7.18 -15.57 28.04
N THR A 36 6.77 -16.72 27.51
CA THR A 36 6.00 -17.72 28.25
C THR A 36 6.77 -18.27 29.48
N VAL A 37 8.05 -18.56 29.33
CA VAL A 37 8.88 -19.03 30.42
C VAL A 37 9.07 -17.94 31.50
N ALA A 38 9.35 -16.72 31.10
CA ALA A 38 9.50 -15.58 32.02
C ALA A 38 8.20 -15.29 32.80
N GLU A 39 7.06 -15.37 32.12
CA GLU A 39 5.74 -15.25 32.73
C GLU A 39 5.47 -16.34 33.75
N ILE A 40 5.75 -17.59 33.41
CA ILE A 40 5.62 -18.73 34.29
C ILE A 40 6.39 -18.49 35.59
N ILE A 41 7.65 -18.09 35.50
CA ILE A 41 8.53 -17.86 36.65
C ILE A 41 8.07 -16.63 37.44
N GLY A 42 7.69 -15.55 36.77
CA GLY A 42 7.27 -14.29 37.38
C GLY A 42 5.97 -14.44 38.18
N VAL A 43 4.93 -15.02 37.57
CA VAL A 43 3.62 -15.24 38.21
C VAL A 43 3.74 -16.19 39.39
N LYS A 44 4.50 -17.28 39.25
CA LYS A 44 4.75 -18.22 40.35
C LYS A 44 5.40 -17.51 41.54
N LYS A 45 6.51 -16.79 41.32
CA LYS A 45 7.21 -16.06 42.39
C LYS A 45 6.33 -14.99 43.04
N TYR A 46 5.55 -14.28 42.25
CA TYR A 46 4.66 -13.25 42.75
C TYR A 46 3.58 -13.82 43.69
N ILE A 47 2.93 -14.91 43.29
CA ILE A 47 1.86 -15.52 44.09
C ILE A 47 2.40 -16.20 45.33
N GLU A 48 3.49 -16.97 45.24
CA GLU A 48 4.14 -17.58 46.38
C GLU A 48 4.61 -16.53 47.39
N SER A 49 5.08 -15.37 46.97
CA SER A 49 5.49 -14.28 47.84
C SER A 49 4.31 -13.56 48.52
N LYS A 50 3.14 -13.51 47.88
CA LYS A 50 1.94 -12.85 48.42
C LYS A 50 1.10 -13.75 49.34
N THR A 51 1.00 -15.04 49.00
CA THR A 51 0.13 -15.97 49.73
C THR A 51 0.84 -16.83 50.75
N GLY A 52 2.16 -16.93 50.69
CA GLY A 52 2.96 -17.82 51.54
C GLY A 52 2.75 -19.32 51.26
N GLU A 53 1.87 -19.65 50.31
CA GLU A 53 1.54 -21.03 49.96
C GLU A 53 2.19 -21.43 48.65
N LYS A 54 2.52 -22.74 48.51
CA LYS A 54 2.99 -23.27 47.22
C LYS A 54 1.88 -23.23 46.19
N TYR A 55 2.19 -22.58 45.06
CA TYR A 55 1.25 -22.39 43.98
C TYR A 55 0.74 -23.72 43.36
N ASN A 56 -0.57 -23.91 43.33
CA ASN A 56 -1.18 -25.12 42.78
C ASN A 56 -1.15 -25.15 41.26
N LYS A 57 -0.90 -26.32 40.64
CA LYS A 57 -0.87 -26.50 39.19
C LYS A 57 -2.13 -26.03 38.47
N LYS A 58 -3.31 -26.17 39.08
CA LYS A 58 -4.59 -25.73 38.47
C LYS A 58 -4.71 -24.21 38.40
N ASP A 59 -4.29 -23.52 39.46
CA ASP A 59 -4.33 -22.07 39.52
C ASP A 59 -3.30 -21.47 38.57
N TYR A 60 -2.14 -22.11 38.45
CA TYR A 60 -1.14 -21.78 37.44
C TYR A 60 -1.71 -21.81 36.01
N LEU A 61 -2.37 -22.90 35.61
CA LEU A 61 -2.95 -23.03 34.29
C LEU A 61 -3.99 -21.95 34.02
N LYS A 62 -4.83 -21.63 35.01
CA LYS A 62 -5.85 -20.60 34.92
C LYS A 62 -5.25 -19.20 34.71
N HIS A 63 -4.25 -18.83 35.54
CA HIS A 63 -3.61 -17.51 35.42
C HIS A 63 -2.82 -17.38 34.14
N SER A 64 -2.09 -18.42 33.71
CA SER A 64 -1.35 -18.43 32.43
C SER A 64 -2.29 -18.26 31.22
N LEU A 65 -3.45 -18.91 31.23
CA LEU A 65 -4.46 -18.73 30.18
C LEU A 65 -5.04 -17.30 30.16
N ILE A 66 -5.29 -16.69 31.32
CA ILE A 66 -5.78 -15.31 31.40
C ILE A 66 -4.73 -14.34 30.88
N THR A 67 -3.46 -14.51 31.25
CA THR A 67 -2.40 -13.61 30.79
C THR A 67 -2.16 -13.74 29.28
N ILE A 68 -2.20 -14.96 28.75
CA ILE A 68 -2.13 -15.18 27.29
C ILE A 68 -3.31 -14.50 26.58
N LEU A 69 -4.51 -14.61 27.11
CA LEU A 69 -5.69 -13.96 26.55
C LEU A 69 -5.55 -12.44 26.54
N ILE A 70 -5.09 -11.86 27.65
CA ILE A 70 -4.83 -10.41 27.75
C ILE A 70 -3.77 -9.98 26.72
N ALA A 71 -2.64 -10.72 26.61
CA ALA A 71 -1.60 -10.42 25.66
C ALA A 71 -2.11 -10.46 24.20
N VAL A 72 -2.96 -11.44 23.85
CA VAL A 72 -3.59 -11.54 22.53
C VAL A 72 -4.50 -10.34 22.26
N ILE A 73 -5.32 -9.94 23.23
CA ILE A 73 -6.21 -8.77 23.12
C ILE A 73 -5.39 -7.49 22.90
N VAL A 74 -4.33 -7.28 23.69
CA VAL A 74 -3.45 -6.10 23.57
C VAL A 74 -2.78 -6.06 22.20
N LEU A 75 -2.22 -7.19 21.73
CA LEU A 75 -1.59 -7.27 20.42
C LEU A 75 -2.59 -7.02 19.29
N PHE A 76 -3.80 -7.57 19.39
CA PHE A 76 -4.84 -7.36 18.38
C PHE A 76 -5.29 -5.90 18.34
N THR A 77 -5.51 -5.28 19.52
CA THR A 77 -5.89 -3.87 19.63
C THR A 77 -4.79 -2.96 19.06
N TYR A 78 -3.54 -3.20 19.44
CA TYR A 78 -2.39 -2.45 18.90
C TYR A 78 -2.30 -2.59 17.37
N SER A 79 -2.38 -3.80 16.85
CA SER A 79 -2.34 -4.05 15.41
C SER A 79 -3.48 -3.35 14.67
N THR A 80 -4.69 -3.35 15.24
CA THR A 80 -5.85 -2.67 14.66
C THR A 80 -5.66 -1.15 14.65
N VAL A 81 -5.16 -0.57 15.73
CA VAL A 81 -4.88 0.87 15.81
C VAL A 81 -3.80 1.27 14.80
N VAL A 82 -2.70 0.51 14.71
CA VAL A 82 -1.64 0.76 13.73
C VAL A 82 -2.16 0.62 12.29
N TYR A 83 -3.01 -0.37 12.05
CA TYR A 83 -3.65 -0.55 10.74
C TYR A 83 -4.53 0.63 10.34
N ILE A 84 -5.44 1.05 11.23
CA ILE A 84 -6.31 2.21 10.99
C ILE A 84 -5.47 3.49 10.79
N TYR A 85 -4.42 3.67 11.60
CA TYR A 85 -3.52 4.81 11.47
C TYR A 85 -2.81 4.84 10.12
N ASN A 86 -2.28 3.70 9.66
CA ASN A 86 -1.55 3.62 8.39
C ASN A 86 -2.48 3.77 7.17
N ILE A 87 -3.68 3.16 7.20
CA ILE A 87 -4.69 3.35 6.13
C ILE A 87 -5.07 4.83 5.99
N ASN A 88 -5.21 5.53 7.12
CA ASN A 88 -5.58 6.94 7.09
C ASN A 88 -4.42 7.88 6.71
N LYS A 89 -3.18 7.41 6.82
CA LYS A 89 -1.99 8.24 6.61
C LYS A 89 -1.38 8.10 5.22
N GLU A 90 -1.33 6.89 4.68
CA GLU A 90 -0.71 6.61 3.39
C GLU A 90 -1.76 6.12 2.38
N PRO A 91 -1.79 6.69 1.18
CA PRO A 91 -2.65 6.18 0.11
C PRO A 91 -2.23 4.76 -0.28
N ASN A 92 -3.21 3.94 -0.62
CA ASN A 92 -2.93 2.63 -1.19
C ASN A 92 -2.25 2.81 -2.55
N ARG A 93 -1.00 2.33 -2.68
CA ARG A 93 -0.19 2.53 -3.87
C ARG A 93 -0.85 1.98 -5.14
N ASN A 94 -1.48 0.81 -5.06
CA ASN A 94 -2.15 0.23 -6.24
C ASN A 94 -3.35 1.08 -6.68
N VAL A 95 -4.11 1.61 -5.71
CA VAL A 95 -5.21 2.52 -6.00
C VAL A 95 -4.69 3.83 -6.57
N LEU A 96 -3.58 4.33 -6.06
CA LEU A 96 -2.95 5.55 -6.58
C LEU A 96 -2.45 5.37 -8.02
N GLU A 97 -1.78 4.28 -8.33
CA GLU A 97 -1.35 3.91 -9.69
C GLU A 97 -2.55 3.83 -10.66
N MET A 98 -3.65 3.18 -10.21
CA MET A 98 -4.89 3.11 -11.01
C MET A 98 -5.51 4.49 -11.21
N SER A 99 -5.51 5.35 -10.18
CA SER A 99 -6.06 6.70 -10.25
C SER A 99 -5.26 7.57 -11.20
N VAL A 100 -3.93 7.53 -11.14
CA VAL A 100 -3.05 8.25 -12.06
C VAL A 100 -3.29 7.79 -13.50
N ARG A 101 -3.32 6.49 -13.73
CA ARG A 101 -3.60 5.89 -15.03
C ARG A 101 -4.92 6.39 -15.62
N GLN A 102 -6.00 6.29 -14.87
CA GLN A 102 -7.32 6.72 -15.33
C GLN A 102 -7.32 8.21 -15.62
N SER A 103 -6.75 9.02 -14.75
CA SER A 103 -6.71 10.47 -14.93
C SER A 103 -5.92 10.89 -16.18
N LEU A 104 -4.80 10.21 -16.49
CA LEU A 104 -4.02 10.50 -17.70
C LEU A 104 -4.79 10.16 -18.98
N ILE A 105 -5.55 9.06 -18.96
CA ILE A 105 -6.44 8.71 -20.09
C ILE A 105 -7.57 9.72 -20.22
N ASP A 106 -8.20 10.14 -19.13
CA ASP A 106 -9.27 11.13 -19.14
C ASP A 106 -8.76 12.47 -19.65
N ILE A 107 -7.59 12.95 -19.22
CA ILE A 107 -6.93 14.16 -19.72
C ILE A 107 -6.67 14.04 -21.24
N ALA A 108 -6.10 12.92 -21.69
CA ALA A 108 -5.85 12.71 -23.11
C ALA A 108 -7.15 12.72 -23.93
N ASN A 109 -8.22 12.12 -23.41
CA ASN A 109 -9.53 12.09 -24.07
C ASN A 109 -10.18 13.47 -24.14
N ASP A 110 -9.98 14.31 -23.12
CA ASP A 110 -10.54 15.66 -23.08
C ASP A 110 -9.78 16.63 -23.98
N GLU A 111 -8.47 16.47 -24.11
CA GLU A 111 -7.61 17.40 -24.84
C GLU A 111 -7.40 17.04 -26.33
N LEU A 112 -7.42 15.74 -26.65
CA LEU A 112 -7.08 15.23 -27.97
C LEU A 112 -8.31 14.66 -28.66
N LYS A 113 -8.49 15.04 -29.94
CA LYS A 113 -9.58 14.51 -30.72
C LYS A 113 -9.20 13.20 -31.39
N ASN A 114 -9.91 12.14 -31.03
CA ASN A 114 -9.79 10.84 -31.69
C ASN A 114 -10.90 10.66 -32.71
N ASP A 115 -10.53 10.40 -33.95
CA ASP A 115 -11.46 10.06 -35.04
C ASP A 115 -11.92 8.59 -35.04
N GLY A 116 -11.53 7.83 -33.99
CA GLY A 116 -11.84 6.42 -33.81
C GLY A 116 -10.79 5.46 -34.36
N ASN A 117 -9.70 5.97 -34.94
CA ASN A 117 -8.64 5.14 -35.50
C ASN A 117 -7.49 4.84 -34.52
N TYR A 118 -7.43 5.61 -33.42
CA TYR A 118 -6.30 5.55 -32.46
C TYR A 118 -6.74 5.08 -31.10
N ILE A 119 -5.76 4.69 -30.29
CA ILE A 119 -5.96 4.22 -28.92
C ILE A 119 -5.46 5.30 -27.96
N TYR A 120 -6.26 5.63 -26.95
CA TYR A 120 -5.76 6.38 -25.79
C TYR A 120 -4.92 5.46 -24.94
N ALA A 121 -3.66 5.84 -24.71
CA ALA A 121 -2.74 5.08 -23.90
C ALA A 121 -1.87 5.98 -23.04
N GLU A 122 -1.30 5.44 -21.98
CA GLU A 122 -0.39 6.12 -21.11
C GLU A 122 0.72 5.19 -20.59
N GLY A 123 1.87 5.77 -20.30
CA GLY A 123 2.92 5.18 -19.49
C GLY A 123 3.37 6.22 -18.48
N HIS A 124 3.41 5.86 -17.21
CA HIS A 124 3.74 6.81 -16.15
C HIS A 124 4.64 6.20 -15.08
N LYS A 125 5.29 7.09 -14.31
CA LYS A 125 6.05 6.73 -13.11
C LYS A 125 5.76 7.75 -12.03
N ILE A 126 5.24 7.28 -10.91
CA ILE A 126 5.06 8.11 -9.72
C ILE A 126 6.43 8.35 -9.08
N LEU A 127 6.84 9.60 -8.99
CA LEU A 127 8.10 10.02 -8.39
C LEU A 127 8.00 10.09 -6.87
N ASP A 128 6.90 10.69 -6.39
CA ASP A 128 6.61 10.89 -4.96
C ASP A 128 5.15 11.33 -4.79
N PHE A 129 4.66 11.33 -3.56
CA PHE A 129 3.38 11.93 -3.22
C PHE A 129 3.43 12.60 -1.85
N LYS A 130 2.56 13.58 -1.63
CA LYS A 130 2.42 14.30 -0.38
C LYS A 130 0.96 14.54 -0.04
N VAL A 131 0.54 14.14 1.15
CA VAL A 131 -0.80 14.43 1.67
C VAL A 131 -0.74 15.73 2.47
N LYS A 132 -1.62 16.67 2.13
CA LYS A 132 -1.77 17.95 2.84
C LYS A 132 -3.26 18.23 3.01
N ASN A 133 -3.74 18.24 4.25
CA ASN A 133 -5.15 18.34 4.60
C ASN A 133 -5.95 17.19 3.95
N GLU A 134 -6.96 17.54 3.15
CA GLU A 134 -7.83 16.59 2.43
C GLU A 134 -7.38 16.35 0.98
N GLU A 135 -6.24 16.90 0.58
CA GLU A 135 -5.69 16.78 -0.75
C GLU A 135 -4.44 15.92 -0.78
N MET A 136 -4.25 15.23 -1.88
CA MET A 136 -3.08 14.43 -2.14
C MET A 136 -2.41 14.91 -3.43
N TYR A 137 -1.21 15.42 -3.29
CA TYR A 137 -0.35 15.88 -4.37
C TYR A 137 0.51 14.70 -4.83
N VAL A 138 0.37 14.31 -6.09
CA VAL A 138 1.11 13.20 -6.69
C VAL A 138 1.98 13.74 -7.81
N TYR A 139 3.27 13.50 -7.71
CA TYR A 139 4.25 13.96 -8.68
C TYR A 139 4.58 12.81 -9.63
N VAL A 140 4.33 13.03 -10.92
CA VAL A 140 4.37 11.98 -11.95
C VAL A 140 5.21 12.44 -13.11
N VAL A 141 5.92 11.53 -13.76
CA VAL A 141 6.38 11.69 -15.14
C VAL A 141 5.57 10.76 -16.02
N ALA A 142 5.06 11.26 -17.14
CA ALA A 142 4.15 10.51 -17.98
C ALA A 142 4.38 10.77 -19.47
N ASN A 143 4.06 9.76 -20.27
CA ASN A 143 3.83 9.83 -21.71
C ASN A 143 2.40 9.35 -21.97
N TYR A 144 1.51 10.23 -22.42
CA TYR A 144 0.10 9.92 -22.58
C TYR A 144 -0.47 10.62 -23.81
N GLY A 145 -1.49 10.02 -24.44
CA GLY A 145 -2.08 10.59 -25.63
C GLY A 145 -2.71 9.57 -26.57
N LEU A 146 -2.65 9.87 -27.87
CA LEU A 146 -3.14 9.04 -28.97
C LEU A 146 -2.01 8.23 -29.59
N PHE A 147 -2.26 6.96 -29.77
CA PHE A 147 -1.29 6.02 -30.32
C PHE A 147 -1.93 5.16 -31.42
N ASP A 148 -1.17 4.90 -32.47
CA ASP A 148 -1.49 3.92 -33.49
C ASP A 148 -0.95 2.54 -33.09
N LYS A 149 -1.74 1.51 -33.33
CA LYS A 149 -1.36 0.14 -33.06
C LYS A 149 -0.77 -0.53 -34.30
N ASP A 150 0.52 -0.81 -34.23
CA ASP A 150 1.23 -1.59 -35.25
C ASP A 150 1.90 -2.80 -34.60
N ASN A 151 1.56 -4.02 -35.05
CA ASN A 151 2.20 -5.30 -34.67
C ASN A 151 2.44 -5.52 -33.16
N ASN A 152 1.46 -5.17 -32.31
CA ASN A 152 1.54 -5.20 -30.85
C ASN A 152 2.45 -4.13 -30.21
N GLU A 153 2.83 -3.12 -30.95
CA GLU A 153 3.50 -1.94 -30.44
C GLU A 153 2.60 -0.71 -30.63
N LEU A 154 2.75 0.28 -29.75
CA LEU A 154 2.08 1.56 -29.85
C LEU A 154 3.05 2.63 -30.31
N ASN A 155 2.75 3.21 -31.46
CA ASN A 155 3.46 4.35 -32.02
C ASN A 155 2.73 5.66 -31.69
N SER A 156 3.44 6.64 -31.17
CA SER A 156 2.86 7.94 -30.84
C SER A 156 2.36 8.65 -32.10
N VAL A 157 1.09 9.05 -32.08
CA VAL A 157 0.47 9.92 -33.12
C VAL A 157 0.41 11.34 -32.60
N ASP A 158 -0.19 11.53 -31.41
CA ASP A 158 -0.25 12.80 -30.72
C ASP A 158 -0.15 12.51 -29.22
N SER A 159 1.03 12.76 -28.62
CA SER A 159 1.26 12.45 -27.22
C SER A 159 2.02 13.56 -26.52
N LYS A 160 1.69 13.74 -25.26
CA LYS A 160 2.38 14.63 -24.33
C LYS A 160 3.35 13.85 -23.48
N LYS A 161 4.55 14.40 -23.29
CA LYS A 161 5.61 13.84 -22.43
C LYS A 161 6.06 14.91 -21.46
N GLY A 162 6.00 14.63 -20.17
CA GLY A 162 6.42 15.63 -19.19
C GLY A 162 6.21 15.19 -17.74
N ALA A 163 6.57 16.11 -16.87
CA ALA A 163 6.32 15.98 -15.44
C ALA A 163 5.03 16.69 -15.07
N LEU A 164 4.21 16.05 -14.24
CA LEU A 164 2.93 16.61 -13.79
C LEU A 164 2.82 16.55 -12.28
N THR A 165 2.19 17.56 -11.70
CA THR A 165 1.63 17.51 -10.37
C THR A 165 0.13 17.27 -10.48
N MET A 166 -0.33 16.12 -10.02
CA MET A 166 -1.74 15.74 -10.01
C MET A 166 -2.28 15.90 -8.57
N ILE A 167 -3.39 16.60 -8.42
CA ILE A 167 -3.99 16.88 -7.12
C ILE A 167 -5.29 16.10 -7.01
N TYR A 168 -5.33 15.15 -6.09
CA TYR A 168 -6.47 14.29 -5.83
C TYR A 168 -7.16 14.67 -4.53
N MET A 169 -8.45 14.39 -4.45
CA MET A 169 -9.15 14.35 -3.17
C MET A 169 -8.65 13.14 -2.37
N LYS A 170 -8.42 13.35 -1.06
CA LYS A 170 -7.92 12.28 -0.17
C LYS A 170 -8.87 11.07 -0.12
N ASP A 171 -10.16 11.33 -0.10
CA ASP A 171 -11.16 10.29 -0.10
C ASP A 171 -11.40 9.75 -1.51
N LYS A 172 -11.56 8.43 -1.59
CA LYS A 172 -11.89 7.76 -2.84
C LYS A 172 -13.34 8.03 -3.22
N ASN A 173 -13.57 8.18 -4.51
CA ASN A 173 -14.91 8.19 -5.05
C ASN A 173 -15.59 6.80 -4.97
N ASN A 174 -16.85 6.70 -5.42
CA ASN A 174 -17.61 5.46 -5.41
C ASN A 174 -17.02 4.33 -6.26
N THR A 175 -16.08 4.63 -7.18
CA THR A 175 -15.39 3.63 -8.01
C THR A 175 -14.20 2.99 -7.30
N GLY A 176 -13.83 3.52 -6.14
CA GLY A 176 -12.70 3.06 -5.35
C GLY A 176 -11.34 3.59 -5.80
N ILE A 177 -11.30 4.52 -6.76
CA ILE A 177 -10.13 5.31 -7.16
C ILE A 177 -10.23 6.73 -6.60
N TYR A 178 -9.10 7.43 -6.53
CA TYR A 178 -9.07 8.83 -6.11
C TYR A 178 -9.58 9.72 -7.24
N GLU A 179 -10.36 10.74 -6.90
CA GLU A 179 -10.87 11.72 -7.84
C GLU A 179 -9.84 12.81 -8.10
N LEU A 180 -9.49 13.03 -9.37
CA LEU A 180 -8.61 14.11 -9.79
C LEU A 180 -9.37 15.45 -9.67
N LYS A 181 -8.79 16.37 -8.89
CA LYS A 181 -9.31 17.72 -8.72
C LYS A 181 -8.69 18.70 -9.71
N GLU A 182 -7.40 18.59 -9.91
CA GLU A 182 -6.59 19.51 -10.72
C GLU A 182 -5.29 18.83 -11.12
N TYR A 183 -4.72 19.23 -12.24
CA TYR A 183 -3.35 18.88 -12.61
C TYR A 183 -2.59 20.12 -13.12
N LYS A 184 -1.26 20.06 -13.04
CA LYS A 184 -0.35 21.11 -13.47
C LYS A 184 0.82 20.50 -14.20
N GLU A 185 1.07 20.98 -15.40
CA GLU A 185 2.20 20.56 -16.22
C GLU A 185 3.46 21.29 -15.76
N ASP A 186 4.60 20.58 -15.74
CA ASP A 186 5.95 21.05 -15.40
C ASP A 186 6.11 21.69 -14.01
N GLU A 187 5.13 21.60 -13.14
CA GLU A 187 5.17 22.07 -11.77
C GLU A 187 5.49 20.91 -10.81
N ILE A 188 6.78 20.62 -10.58
CA ILE A 188 7.23 19.65 -9.61
C ILE A 188 8.25 20.26 -8.63
N PRO A 189 8.34 19.75 -7.39
CA PRO A 189 9.33 20.20 -6.42
C PRO A 189 10.77 20.06 -6.93
N ASP A 190 11.65 21.02 -6.58
CA ASP A 190 13.04 21.05 -7.05
C ASP A 190 13.81 19.77 -6.74
N ASN A 191 13.56 19.16 -5.58
CA ASN A 191 14.19 17.89 -5.18
C ASN A 191 13.74 16.67 -6.01
N LEU A 192 12.72 16.81 -6.86
CA LEU A 192 12.25 15.76 -7.76
C LEU A 192 12.65 16.00 -9.22
N LYS A 193 13.16 17.18 -9.58
CA LYS A 193 13.54 17.51 -10.97
C LYS A 193 14.57 16.56 -11.56
N GLU A 194 15.54 16.13 -10.78
CA GLU A 194 16.52 15.14 -11.23
C GLU A 194 15.89 13.77 -11.52
N LYS A 195 14.94 13.34 -10.67
CA LYS A 195 14.20 12.09 -10.87
C LYS A 195 13.20 12.17 -12.02
N ALA A 196 12.78 13.37 -12.40
CA ALA A 196 11.87 13.62 -13.50
C ALA A 196 12.58 13.62 -14.87
N ASN A 197 13.89 13.70 -14.89
CA ASN A 197 14.66 13.57 -16.12
C ASN A 197 14.76 12.08 -16.53
N VAL A 198 13.71 11.58 -17.18
CA VAL A 198 13.57 10.19 -17.60
C VAL A 198 13.67 10.05 -19.12
N ASN A 199 14.11 8.88 -19.56
CA ASN A 199 14.03 8.51 -20.96
C ASN A 199 12.67 7.81 -21.22
N TYR A 200 11.77 8.45 -21.93
CA TYR A 200 10.45 7.91 -22.27
C TYR A 200 10.49 6.74 -23.29
N GLU A 201 11.65 6.50 -23.90
CA GLU A 201 11.87 5.35 -24.78
C GLU A 201 12.39 4.11 -24.04
N ASP A 202 12.58 4.21 -22.73
CA ASP A 202 12.96 3.06 -21.89
C ASP A 202 11.91 1.97 -21.89
N THR A 203 12.34 0.75 -21.72
CA THR A 203 11.49 -0.46 -21.63
C THR A 203 10.33 -0.28 -20.66
N TYR A 204 10.55 0.40 -19.54
CA TYR A 204 9.52 0.64 -18.54
C TYR A 204 8.28 1.36 -19.10
N PHE A 205 8.45 2.46 -19.85
CA PHE A 205 7.33 3.18 -20.47
C PHE A 205 6.74 2.41 -21.65
N LYS A 206 7.58 1.78 -22.46
CA LYS A 206 7.14 0.96 -23.60
C LYS A 206 6.27 -0.23 -23.15
N GLU A 207 6.63 -0.93 -22.10
CA GLU A 207 5.83 -2.04 -21.58
C GLU A 207 4.47 -1.58 -21.06
N GLN A 208 4.40 -0.42 -20.39
CA GLN A 208 3.15 0.14 -19.94
C GLN A 208 2.26 0.52 -21.14
N LEU A 209 2.79 1.26 -22.10
CA LEU A 209 2.06 1.61 -23.32
C LEU A 209 1.57 0.37 -24.06
N ASN A 210 2.46 -0.59 -24.32
CA ASN A 210 2.10 -1.82 -25.04
C ASN A 210 1.09 -2.70 -24.30
N SER A 211 0.91 -2.52 -22.99
CA SER A 211 -0.15 -3.19 -22.24
C SER A 211 -1.55 -2.86 -22.77
N TYR A 212 -1.72 -1.71 -23.42
CA TYR A 212 -2.98 -1.29 -24.05
C TYR A 212 -3.26 -2.01 -25.36
N CYS A 213 -2.25 -2.52 -26.06
CA CYS A 213 -2.44 -3.30 -27.28
C CYS A 213 -3.31 -4.54 -27.09
N ASN A 214 -3.27 -5.13 -25.88
CA ASN A 214 -3.98 -6.34 -25.53
C ASN A 214 -5.34 -6.10 -24.87
N ARG A 215 -5.71 -4.84 -24.61
CA ARG A 215 -7.03 -4.50 -24.10
C ARG A 215 -7.97 -4.39 -25.30
N GLN A 216 -8.98 -5.26 -25.36
CA GLN A 216 -10.08 -5.07 -26.28
C GLN A 216 -10.75 -3.75 -25.96
N ILE A 217 -10.90 -2.91 -26.98
CA ILE A 217 -11.73 -1.71 -26.91
C ILE A 217 -13.15 -2.22 -26.68
N VAL A 218 -13.66 -2.04 -25.48
CA VAL A 218 -15.06 -2.33 -25.12
C VAL A 218 -15.87 -1.07 -25.36
#